data_a1b7c89bc1fe7c876587033eb24f52ea
#
_entry.id   a1b7c89bc1fe7c876587033eb24f52ea
#
_cell.length_a   1.000
_cell.length_b   1.000
_cell.length_c   1.000
_cell.angle_alpha   90.00
_cell.angle_beta   90.00
_cell.angle_gamma   90.00
#
_symmetry.space_group_name_H-M   'P 1'
#
loop_
_entity.id
_entity.type
_entity.pdbx_description
1 polymer ?
#
loop_
_entity_poly.entity_id
_entity_poly.type
_entity_poly.pdbx_seq_one_letter_code
_entity_poly.pdbx_strand_id
1 'polypeptide(L)'
;MAHKWRVAAVQMDCVLDDKEANQTHAAEMIAAAASGGARLVVLPELFSTGYRVETRDMELAETLSDATVRWMQDMAQRYDVYVTGAILERGADGLVYDTAVLVGAEGCIGSRRKMHLWDAESSRFAKGTEIGVYRLPFATVGLLICYEIGFPEIARIQALKGADVLLCTSAFGRARDYVWDIASRSRALENGVFVVACNRCGQEQDTSFGGLSRVVAPDGSLSAAAGADGEAIVSAEIDLDAVAAMRKTLPYLRDLNPKLRNEMF
;
A
#
# COMPACT_ATOMS: atom_id res chain seq x y z
N MET A 1 12.00 -22.25 4.97
CA MET A 1 11.10 -21.13 5.38
C MET A 1 9.73 -21.42 4.79
N ALA A 2 8.65 -21.07 5.43
CA ALA A 2 7.32 -21.24 4.83
C ALA A 2 7.25 -20.32 3.59
N HIS A 3 7.14 -20.91 2.39
CA HIS A 3 7.04 -20.17 1.13
C HIS A 3 5.64 -19.52 0.97
N LYS A 4 4.69 -19.90 1.84
CA LYS A 4 3.30 -19.47 1.80
C LYS A 4 2.91 -18.74 3.08
N TRP A 5 2.19 -17.65 2.92
CA TRP A 5 1.68 -16.83 4.02
C TRP A 5 0.45 -16.04 3.55
N ARG A 6 -0.33 -15.52 4.49
CA ARG A 6 -1.58 -14.81 4.15
C ARG A 6 -1.40 -13.31 4.32
N VAL A 7 -1.92 -12.56 3.34
CA VAL A 7 -2.05 -11.11 3.39
C VAL A 7 -3.52 -10.71 3.46
N ALA A 8 -3.81 -9.53 4.00
CA ALA A 8 -5.12 -8.90 3.95
C ALA A 8 -5.03 -7.43 3.53
N ALA A 9 -5.86 -7.02 2.57
CA ALA A 9 -6.14 -5.62 2.28
C ALA A 9 -7.46 -5.22 2.94
N VAL A 10 -7.44 -4.15 3.72
CA VAL A 10 -8.57 -3.63 4.48
C VAL A 10 -9.25 -2.51 3.71
N GLN A 11 -10.32 -2.85 3.00
CA GLN A 11 -11.19 -1.86 2.38
C GLN A 11 -12.10 -1.27 3.44
N MET A 12 -11.79 -0.07 3.91
CA MET A 12 -12.57 0.62 4.94
C MET A 12 -13.04 1.99 4.44
N ASP A 13 -14.12 2.47 5.01
CA ASP A 13 -14.49 3.88 4.96
C ASP A 13 -13.77 4.64 6.07
N CYS A 14 -13.41 5.88 5.84
CA CYS A 14 -12.71 6.70 6.81
C CYS A 14 -13.56 7.95 7.12
N VAL A 15 -13.72 8.24 8.38
CA VAL A 15 -14.35 9.48 8.84
C VAL A 15 -13.35 10.61 8.65
N LEU A 16 -13.77 11.64 7.92
CA LEU A 16 -12.92 12.80 7.65
C LEU A 16 -12.57 13.51 8.96
N ASP A 17 -11.26 13.73 9.19
CA ASP A 17 -10.73 14.48 10.31
C ASP A 17 -11.00 13.87 11.72
N ASP A 18 -11.24 12.56 11.79
CA ASP A 18 -11.44 11.86 13.06
C ASP A 18 -10.48 10.67 13.19
N LYS A 19 -9.25 10.97 13.67
CA LYS A 19 -8.20 9.96 13.86
C LYS A 19 -8.61 8.86 14.84
N GLU A 20 -9.30 9.22 15.91
CA GLU A 20 -9.68 8.27 16.96
C GLU A 20 -10.72 7.25 16.44
N ALA A 21 -11.75 7.73 15.75
CA ALA A 21 -12.74 6.86 15.12
C ALA A 21 -12.10 5.95 14.08
N ASN A 22 -11.26 6.52 13.20
CA ASN A 22 -10.58 5.76 12.14
C ASN A 22 -9.63 4.69 12.69
N GLN A 23 -8.84 5.01 13.72
CA GLN A 23 -7.94 4.06 14.35
C GLN A 23 -8.69 2.97 15.11
N THR A 24 -9.79 3.30 15.79
CA THR A 24 -10.64 2.32 16.48
C THR A 24 -11.22 1.35 15.46
N HIS A 25 -11.78 1.86 14.37
CA HIS A 25 -12.34 1.02 13.31
C HIS A 25 -11.28 0.17 12.60
N ALA A 26 -10.13 0.76 12.25
CA ALA A 26 -9.02 0.02 11.67
C ALA A 26 -8.50 -1.09 12.59
N ALA A 27 -8.48 -0.87 13.93
CA ALA A 27 -8.09 -1.89 14.90
C ALA A 27 -9.01 -3.12 14.87
N GLU A 28 -10.33 -2.92 14.75
CA GLU A 28 -11.30 -4.01 14.62
C GLU A 28 -11.06 -4.81 13.34
N MET A 29 -10.80 -4.13 12.22
CA MET A 29 -10.54 -4.79 10.94
C MET A 29 -9.18 -5.51 10.93
N ILE A 30 -8.14 -4.94 11.56
CA ILE A 30 -6.83 -5.61 11.74
C ILE A 30 -7.00 -6.88 12.57
N ALA A 31 -7.75 -6.81 13.70
CA ALA A 31 -8.04 -7.97 14.54
C ALA A 31 -8.74 -9.08 13.77
N ALA A 32 -9.75 -8.74 12.96
CA ALA A 32 -10.45 -9.68 12.12
C ALA A 32 -9.54 -10.29 11.02
N ALA A 33 -8.70 -9.48 10.37
CA ALA A 33 -7.72 -9.96 9.40
C ALA A 33 -6.70 -10.93 10.02
N ALA A 34 -6.16 -10.59 11.20
CA ALA A 34 -5.24 -11.43 11.96
C ALA A 34 -5.89 -12.76 12.37
N SER A 35 -7.15 -12.72 12.86
CA SER A 35 -7.93 -13.91 13.18
C SER A 35 -8.16 -14.81 11.96
N GLY A 36 -8.21 -14.23 10.75
CA GLY A 36 -8.24 -14.93 9.46
C GLY A 36 -6.87 -15.47 9.02
N GLY A 37 -5.83 -15.32 9.85
CA GLY A 37 -4.47 -15.82 9.60
C GLY A 37 -3.58 -14.89 8.78
N ALA A 38 -3.96 -13.62 8.59
CA ALA A 38 -3.10 -12.65 7.91
C ALA A 38 -1.83 -12.38 8.74
N ARG A 39 -0.68 -12.35 8.09
CA ARG A 39 0.61 -11.95 8.67
C ARG A 39 1.01 -10.53 8.29
N LEU A 40 0.38 -9.99 7.26
CA LEU A 40 0.55 -8.61 6.82
C LEU A 40 -0.83 -8.03 6.50
N VAL A 41 -1.11 -6.86 7.03
CA VAL A 41 -2.36 -6.12 6.82
C VAL A 41 -2.04 -4.79 6.14
N VAL A 42 -2.77 -4.51 5.06
CA VAL A 42 -2.62 -3.27 4.29
C VAL A 42 -3.85 -2.40 4.53
N LEU A 43 -3.64 -1.20 5.07
CA LEU A 43 -4.64 -0.15 5.28
C LEU A 43 -4.64 0.84 4.10
N PRO A 44 -5.70 1.62 3.91
CA PRO A 44 -5.76 2.63 2.84
C PRO A 44 -4.76 3.78 2.99
N GLU A 45 -4.71 4.62 1.98
CA GLU A 45 -4.04 5.91 2.00
C GLU A 45 -4.77 6.88 2.92
N LEU A 46 -3.98 7.60 3.75
CA LEU A 46 -4.44 8.58 4.72
C LEU A 46 -5.58 8.04 5.63
N PHE A 47 -5.50 6.75 5.96
CA PHE A 47 -6.57 6.02 6.65
C PHE A 47 -6.95 6.66 7.99
N SER A 48 -6.00 7.31 8.68
CA SER A 48 -6.25 7.88 10.01
C SER A 48 -6.95 9.24 9.97
N THR A 49 -6.71 10.04 8.93
CA THR A 49 -7.24 11.41 8.83
C THR A 49 -8.41 11.55 7.87
N GLY A 50 -8.59 10.58 6.95
CA GLY A 50 -9.31 10.80 5.71
C GLY A 50 -8.46 11.58 4.69
N TYR A 51 -8.94 11.67 3.45
CA TYR A 51 -8.17 12.19 2.33
C TYR A 51 -8.34 13.70 2.13
N ARG A 52 -9.56 14.23 2.32
CA ARG A 52 -9.96 15.61 1.99
C ARG A 52 -9.85 16.60 3.17
N VAL A 53 -8.82 16.43 4.02
CA VAL A 53 -8.59 17.34 5.16
C VAL A 53 -7.91 18.66 4.77
N GLU A 54 -7.24 18.71 3.65
CA GLU A 54 -6.68 19.86 2.90
C GLU A 54 -6.07 20.98 3.77
N THR A 55 -6.87 21.98 4.17
CA THR A 55 -6.38 23.11 4.95
C THR A 55 -5.84 22.75 6.33
N ARG A 56 -6.11 21.52 6.80
CA ARG A 56 -5.64 21.01 8.09
C ARG A 56 -4.45 20.05 7.96
N ASP A 57 -3.92 19.84 6.75
CA ASP A 57 -2.81 18.91 6.52
C ASP A 57 -1.65 19.14 7.50
N MET A 58 -1.22 20.39 7.66
CA MET A 58 -0.10 20.75 8.55
C MET A 58 -0.41 20.50 10.03
N GLU A 59 -1.65 20.70 10.44
CA GLU A 59 -2.10 20.47 11.82
C GLU A 59 -2.17 18.98 12.15
N LEU A 60 -2.66 18.19 11.19
CA LEU A 60 -2.89 16.76 11.37
C LEU A 60 -1.65 15.91 11.09
N ALA A 61 -0.64 16.47 10.39
CA ALA A 61 0.57 15.77 10.05
C ALA A 61 1.40 15.44 11.30
N GLU A 62 1.92 14.22 11.35
CA GLU A 62 2.70 13.65 12.43
C GLU A 62 4.08 13.24 11.94
N THR A 63 5.07 13.24 12.84
CA THR A 63 6.36 12.61 12.52
C THR A 63 6.22 11.07 12.55
N LEU A 64 7.18 10.35 11.97
CA LEU A 64 7.18 8.88 11.98
C LEU A 64 7.38 8.28 13.39
N SER A 65 7.58 9.09 14.41
CA SER A 65 7.67 8.67 15.83
C SER A 65 6.47 9.10 16.67
N ASP A 66 5.43 9.67 16.06
CA ASP A 66 4.25 10.17 16.78
C ASP A 66 3.12 9.12 16.91
N ALA A 67 1.94 9.57 17.30
CA ALA A 67 0.86 8.72 17.81
C ALA A 67 0.38 7.67 16.80
N THR A 68 0.20 8.04 15.52
CA THR A 68 -0.36 7.10 14.52
C THR A 68 0.61 5.94 14.25
N VAL A 69 1.92 6.20 14.09
CA VAL A 69 2.90 5.12 13.87
C VAL A 69 3.06 4.26 15.11
N ARG A 70 3.02 4.85 16.32
CA ARG A 70 3.01 4.07 17.57
C ARG A 70 1.78 3.19 17.69
N TRP A 71 0.61 3.73 17.36
CA TRP A 71 -0.62 2.93 17.31
C TRP A 71 -0.52 1.76 16.31
N MET A 72 0.05 1.99 15.11
CA MET A 72 0.30 0.91 14.15
C MET A 72 1.23 -0.16 14.75
N GLN A 73 2.25 0.25 15.51
CA GLN A 73 3.16 -0.67 16.20
C GLN A 73 2.44 -1.47 17.29
N ASP A 74 1.58 -0.83 18.08
CA ASP A 74 0.78 -1.50 19.10
C ASP A 74 -0.14 -2.56 18.48
N MET A 75 -0.75 -2.25 17.32
CA MET A 75 -1.57 -3.22 16.56
C MET A 75 -0.72 -4.37 16.03
N ALA A 76 0.45 -4.07 15.46
CA ALA A 76 1.38 -5.09 14.96
C ALA A 76 1.83 -6.04 16.08
N GLN A 77 2.17 -5.51 17.25
CA GLN A 77 2.57 -6.29 18.41
C GLN A 77 1.40 -7.10 18.99
N ARG A 78 0.23 -6.48 19.14
CA ARG A 78 -0.95 -7.10 19.75
C ARG A 78 -1.47 -8.30 18.97
N TYR A 79 -1.42 -8.24 17.64
CA TYR A 79 -1.98 -9.26 16.76
C TYR A 79 -0.94 -10.11 16.05
N ASP A 80 0.35 -9.91 16.33
CA ASP A 80 1.48 -10.60 15.68
C ASP A 80 1.42 -10.51 14.15
N VAL A 81 1.22 -9.30 13.64
CA VAL A 81 1.14 -8.98 12.21
C VAL A 81 2.07 -7.82 11.84
N TYR A 82 2.37 -7.69 10.57
CA TYR A 82 2.91 -6.46 10.00
C TYR A 82 1.75 -5.59 9.53
N VAL A 83 1.87 -4.28 9.69
CA VAL A 83 0.84 -3.31 9.26
C VAL A 83 1.47 -2.28 8.34
N THR A 84 0.83 -1.99 7.23
CA THR A 84 1.18 -0.86 6.36
C THR A 84 -0.06 -0.04 6.04
N GLY A 85 0.13 1.25 5.88
CA GLY A 85 -0.88 2.24 5.48
C GLY A 85 -0.19 3.56 5.19
N ALA A 86 -0.85 4.50 4.54
CA ALA A 86 -0.27 5.82 4.34
C ALA A 86 -0.86 6.84 5.32
N ILE A 87 -0.03 7.77 5.75
CA ILE A 87 -0.34 8.80 6.75
C ILE A 87 0.13 10.17 6.26
N LEU A 88 -0.40 11.23 6.86
CA LEU A 88 0.16 12.57 6.74
C LEU A 88 1.42 12.66 7.60
N GLU A 89 2.59 12.70 6.96
CA GLU A 89 3.88 12.86 7.61
C GLU A 89 4.28 14.33 7.64
N ARG A 90 4.72 14.82 8.81
CA ARG A 90 5.46 16.06 8.94
C ARG A 90 6.95 15.75 8.92
N GLY A 91 7.61 16.07 7.80
CA GLY A 91 9.04 15.89 7.64
C GLY A 91 9.88 16.78 8.57
N ALA A 92 11.14 16.41 8.76
CA ALA A 92 12.10 17.20 9.55
C ALA A 92 12.37 18.58 8.92
N ASP A 93 12.10 18.75 7.65
CA ASP A 93 12.14 20.02 6.89
C ASP A 93 10.90 20.90 7.09
N GLY A 94 9.92 20.43 7.88
CA GLY A 94 8.66 21.11 8.15
C GLY A 94 7.62 20.99 7.03
N LEU A 95 7.89 20.23 5.98
CA LEU A 95 6.94 19.98 4.89
C LEU A 95 6.02 18.79 5.23
N VAL A 96 4.84 18.78 4.59
CA VAL A 96 3.90 17.66 4.71
C VAL A 96 4.10 16.70 3.54
N TYR A 97 4.04 15.42 3.84
CA TYR A 97 4.18 14.32 2.88
C TYR A 97 3.03 13.33 3.05
N ASP A 98 2.60 12.74 1.96
CA ASP A 98 1.82 11.51 1.96
C ASP A 98 2.81 10.34 2.01
N THR A 99 2.80 9.57 3.10
CA THR A 99 3.87 8.62 3.41
C THR A 99 3.30 7.24 3.76
N ALA A 100 3.62 6.24 2.94
CA ALA A 100 3.38 4.85 3.30
C ALA A 100 4.39 4.40 4.35
N VAL A 101 3.89 3.79 5.43
CA VAL A 101 4.70 3.30 6.55
C VAL A 101 4.48 1.79 6.69
N LEU A 102 5.54 1.04 6.88
CA LEU A 102 5.52 -0.38 7.19
C LEU A 102 6.03 -0.60 8.60
N VAL A 103 5.21 -1.23 9.44
CA VAL A 103 5.46 -1.39 10.88
C VAL A 103 5.36 -2.87 11.26
N GLY A 104 6.24 -3.31 12.14
CA GLY A 104 6.19 -4.60 12.82
C GLY A 104 6.19 -4.40 14.34
N ALA A 105 6.24 -5.49 15.09
CA ALA A 105 6.27 -5.45 16.56
C ALA A 105 7.48 -4.65 17.10
N GLU A 106 8.60 -4.66 16.40
CA GLU A 106 9.81 -3.94 16.79
C GLU A 106 9.79 -2.44 16.40
N GLY A 107 8.75 -1.97 15.71
CA GLY A 107 8.59 -0.59 15.27
C GLY A 107 8.53 -0.40 13.77
N CYS A 108 8.87 0.80 13.31
CA CYS A 108 8.89 1.14 11.89
C CYS A 108 10.04 0.42 11.17
N ILE A 109 9.70 -0.45 10.22
CA ILE A 109 10.64 -1.19 9.36
C ILE A 109 11.11 -0.31 8.23
N GLY A 110 10.21 0.56 7.75
CA GLY A 110 10.52 1.51 6.72
C GLY A 110 9.33 2.36 6.31
N SER A 111 9.62 3.41 5.56
CA SER A 111 8.63 4.34 5.06
C SER A 111 9.01 4.80 3.66
N ARG A 112 8.03 5.28 2.93
CA ARG A 112 8.23 5.84 1.60
C ARG A 112 7.26 6.99 1.35
N ARG A 113 7.78 8.15 1.02
CA ARG A 113 7.02 9.35 0.64
C ARG A 113 6.56 9.23 -0.81
N LYS A 114 5.33 9.64 -1.09
CA LYS A 114 4.74 9.67 -2.44
C LYS A 114 5.56 10.56 -3.37
N MET A 115 5.96 10.02 -4.53
CA MET A 115 6.75 10.75 -5.53
C MET A 115 5.87 11.41 -6.59
N HIS A 116 4.76 10.74 -6.95
CA HIS A 116 3.83 11.20 -7.99
C HIS A 116 2.53 11.63 -7.33
N LEU A 117 2.36 12.92 -7.23
CA LEU A 117 1.21 13.56 -6.59
C LEU A 117 0.06 13.69 -7.59
N TRP A 118 -1.15 13.37 -7.13
CA TRP A 118 -2.36 13.47 -7.93
C TRP A 118 -2.98 14.88 -7.82
N ASP A 119 -3.23 15.55 -8.98
CA ASP A 119 -3.99 16.78 -9.07
C ASP A 119 -3.62 17.82 -7.97
N ALA A 120 -4.57 18.19 -7.13
CA ALA A 120 -4.39 19.18 -6.06
C ALA A 120 -3.41 18.76 -4.95
N GLU A 121 -3.00 17.48 -4.87
CA GLU A 121 -1.98 17.05 -3.91
C GLU A 121 -0.67 17.82 -4.05
N SER A 122 -0.35 18.31 -5.27
CA SER A 122 0.86 19.11 -5.51
C SER A 122 0.89 20.44 -4.74
N SER A 123 -0.27 20.93 -4.30
CA SER A 123 -0.39 22.12 -3.44
C SER A 123 -0.41 21.78 -1.94
N ARG A 124 -0.56 20.50 -1.58
CA ARG A 124 -0.68 20.00 -0.21
C ARG A 124 0.61 19.34 0.27
N PHE A 125 1.24 18.53 -0.58
CA PHE A 125 2.33 17.64 -0.23
C PHE A 125 3.61 17.94 -0.97
N ALA A 126 4.73 17.72 -0.30
CA ALA A 126 6.02 17.65 -0.94
C ALA A 126 6.24 16.24 -1.52
N LYS A 127 7.08 16.15 -2.55
CA LYS A 127 7.40 14.91 -3.25
C LYS A 127 8.49 14.11 -2.53
N GLY A 128 8.30 12.80 -2.43
CA GLY A 128 9.37 11.87 -2.10
C GLY A 128 10.38 11.72 -3.24
N THR A 129 11.54 11.20 -2.92
CA THR A 129 12.65 11.01 -3.88
C THR A 129 13.21 9.59 -3.89
N GLU A 130 12.80 8.75 -2.92
CA GLU A 130 13.41 7.44 -2.73
C GLU A 130 12.47 6.30 -3.13
N ILE A 131 13.04 5.26 -3.73
CA ILE A 131 12.34 4.02 -4.06
C ILE A 131 13.07 2.89 -3.34
N GLY A 132 12.52 2.45 -2.20
CA GLY A 132 13.04 1.36 -1.37
C GLY A 132 12.28 0.06 -1.55
N VAL A 133 12.88 -1.02 -1.02
CA VAL A 133 12.22 -2.28 -0.72
C VAL A 133 12.55 -2.67 0.71
N TYR A 134 11.64 -3.39 1.36
CA TYR A 134 11.73 -3.70 2.79
C TYR A 134 11.66 -5.20 2.99
N ARG A 135 12.59 -5.73 3.78
CA ARG A 135 12.69 -7.17 4.04
C ARG A 135 11.90 -7.55 5.27
N LEU A 136 10.93 -8.44 5.08
CA LEU A 136 10.24 -9.14 6.14
C LEU A 136 10.81 -10.57 6.28
N PRO A 137 10.59 -11.27 7.39
CA PRO A 137 11.09 -12.63 7.57
C PRO A 137 10.60 -13.64 6.51
N PHE A 138 9.55 -13.29 5.77
CA PHE A 138 8.87 -14.18 4.82
C PHE A 138 8.73 -13.62 3.40
N ALA A 139 9.08 -12.35 3.14
CA ALA A 139 9.04 -11.74 1.81
C ALA A 139 9.81 -10.42 1.76
N THR A 140 10.20 -10.00 0.58
CA THR A 140 10.63 -8.62 0.31
C THR A 140 9.46 -7.84 -0.29
N VAL A 141 9.11 -6.70 0.29
CA VAL A 141 7.97 -5.90 -0.14
C VAL A 141 8.37 -4.52 -0.66
N GLY A 142 7.65 -4.04 -1.66
CA GLY A 142 7.72 -2.66 -2.14
C GLY A 142 6.46 -1.89 -1.74
N LEU A 143 6.56 -0.57 -1.55
CA LEU A 143 5.43 0.29 -1.21
C LEU A 143 5.07 1.19 -2.37
N LEU A 144 3.79 1.30 -2.70
CA LEU A 144 3.19 2.21 -3.65
C LEU A 144 2.07 3.00 -2.97
N ILE A 145 1.83 4.22 -3.40
CA ILE A 145 0.73 5.04 -2.89
C ILE A 145 -0.17 5.47 -4.04
N CYS A 146 -1.39 4.95 -4.07
CA CYS A 146 -2.53 5.40 -4.87
C CYS A 146 -2.20 5.62 -6.36
N TYR A 147 -2.12 6.87 -6.78
CA TYR A 147 -1.84 7.29 -8.15
C TYR A 147 -0.57 6.65 -8.74
N GLU A 148 0.39 6.31 -7.88
CA GLU A 148 1.65 5.69 -8.30
C GLU A 148 1.49 4.29 -8.91
N ILE A 149 0.35 3.63 -8.70
CA ILE A 149 0.07 2.36 -9.39
C ILE A 149 0.03 2.53 -10.91
N GLY A 150 -0.23 3.75 -11.39
CA GLY A 150 -0.19 4.11 -12.80
C GLY A 150 1.21 4.23 -13.40
N PHE A 151 2.27 4.31 -12.57
CA PHE A 151 3.65 4.51 -12.99
C PHE A 151 4.44 3.19 -12.97
N PRO A 152 4.69 2.55 -14.12
CA PRO A 152 5.38 1.26 -14.18
C PRO A 152 6.81 1.33 -13.66
N GLU A 153 7.45 2.50 -13.70
CA GLU A 153 8.85 2.71 -13.31
C GLU A 153 9.09 2.35 -11.85
N ILE A 154 8.22 2.81 -10.93
CA ILE A 154 8.38 2.53 -9.50
C ILE A 154 8.29 1.03 -9.23
N ALA A 155 7.25 0.38 -9.75
CA ALA A 155 7.05 -1.05 -9.61
C ALA A 155 8.21 -1.85 -10.20
N ARG A 156 8.71 -1.43 -11.37
CA ARG A 156 9.86 -2.05 -12.03
C ARG A 156 11.13 -1.92 -11.20
N ILE A 157 11.43 -0.74 -10.67
CA ILE A 157 12.60 -0.50 -9.81
C ILE A 157 12.51 -1.36 -8.55
N GLN A 158 11.35 -1.42 -7.89
CA GLN A 158 11.17 -2.24 -6.70
C GLN A 158 11.34 -3.74 -7.01
N ALA A 159 10.79 -4.23 -8.12
CA ALA A 159 10.99 -5.61 -8.56
C ALA A 159 12.47 -5.93 -8.87
N LEU A 160 13.20 -5.01 -9.52
CA LEU A 160 14.63 -5.13 -9.78
C LEU A 160 15.47 -5.08 -8.49
N LYS A 161 14.98 -4.40 -7.44
CA LYS A 161 15.57 -4.41 -6.08
C LYS A 161 15.19 -5.66 -5.27
N GLY A 162 14.40 -6.57 -5.86
CA GLY A 162 14.06 -7.87 -5.28
C GLY A 162 12.72 -7.92 -4.55
N ALA A 163 11.81 -6.99 -4.78
CA ALA A 163 10.46 -7.11 -4.23
C ALA A 163 9.74 -8.34 -4.81
N ASP A 164 9.09 -9.11 -3.94
CA ASP A 164 8.23 -10.24 -4.27
C ASP A 164 6.75 -9.82 -4.27
N VAL A 165 6.44 -8.80 -3.48
CA VAL A 165 5.09 -8.27 -3.30
C VAL A 165 5.13 -6.75 -3.32
N LEU A 166 4.23 -6.13 -4.06
CA LEU A 166 3.98 -4.69 -4.04
C LEU A 166 2.71 -4.41 -3.22
N LEU A 167 2.84 -3.53 -2.25
CA LEU A 167 1.75 -3.09 -1.37
C LEU A 167 1.34 -1.69 -1.79
N CYS A 168 0.10 -1.52 -2.25
CA CYS A 168 -0.42 -0.23 -2.70
C CYS A 168 -1.53 0.23 -1.74
N THR A 169 -1.26 1.29 -0.99
CA THR A 169 -2.24 1.96 -0.11
C THR A 169 -2.93 3.07 -0.90
N SER A 170 -4.27 3.13 -0.90
CA SER A 170 -4.97 4.02 -1.83
C SER A 170 -6.25 4.65 -1.28
N ALA A 171 -6.50 5.87 -1.78
CA ALA A 171 -7.78 6.58 -1.76
C ALA A 171 -8.20 6.88 -3.22
N PHE A 172 -8.30 5.81 -4.03
CA PHE A 172 -8.49 5.91 -5.48
C PHE A 172 -9.95 6.16 -5.83
N GLY A 173 -10.20 7.24 -6.58
CA GLY A 173 -11.56 7.66 -6.92
C GLY A 173 -12.25 6.75 -7.93
N ARG A 174 -13.55 6.51 -7.69
CA ARG A 174 -14.44 5.63 -8.48
C ARG A 174 -14.47 5.95 -9.98
N ALA A 175 -14.38 7.18 -10.38
CA ALA A 175 -14.38 7.58 -11.78
C ALA A 175 -13.27 6.92 -12.62
N ARG A 176 -12.28 6.32 -11.99
CA ARG A 176 -11.12 5.67 -12.63
C ARG A 176 -10.97 4.19 -12.26
N ASP A 177 -12.05 3.51 -11.90
CA ASP A 177 -12.04 2.08 -11.55
C ASP A 177 -11.40 1.21 -12.62
N TYR A 178 -11.59 1.54 -13.90
CA TYR A 178 -10.95 0.84 -15.01
C TYR A 178 -9.42 0.96 -15.01
N VAL A 179 -8.88 2.14 -14.58
CA VAL A 179 -7.42 2.34 -14.44
C VAL A 179 -6.90 1.48 -13.29
N TRP A 180 -7.62 1.46 -12.17
CA TRP A 180 -7.29 0.64 -11.00
C TRP A 180 -7.17 -0.85 -11.35
N ASP A 181 -8.14 -1.37 -12.14
CA ASP A 181 -8.12 -2.77 -12.59
C ASP A 181 -6.92 -3.04 -13.50
N ILE A 182 -6.77 -2.27 -14.56
CA ILE A 182 -5.69 -2.48 -15.55
C ILE A 182 -4.32 -2.31 -14.89
N ALA A 183 -4.10 -1.22 -14.14
CA ALA A 183 -2.80 -0.91 -13.59
C ALA A 183 -2.37 -1.96 -12.55
N SER A 184 -3.24 -2.33 -11.59
CA SER A 184 -2.88 -3.32 -10.56
C SER A 184 -2.46 -4.66 -11.17
N ARG A 185 -3.18 -5.12 -12.19
CA ARG A 185 -2.89 -6.37 -12.90
C ARG A 185 -1.62 -6.28 -13.75
N SER A 186 -1.42 -5.15 -14.43
CA SER A 186 -0.20 -4.91 -15.21
C SER A 186 1.04 -4.89 -14.32
N ARG A 187 1.00 -4.21 -13.14
CA ARG A 187 2.15 -4.16 -12.22
C ARG A 187 2.54 -5.55 -11.73
N ALA A 188 1.55 -6.44 -11.50
CA ALA A 188 1.82 -7.83 -11.13
C ALA A 188 2.48 -8.60 -12.28
N LEU A 189 1.83 -8.62 -13.45
CA LEU A 189 2.24 -9.41 -14.61
C LEU A 189 3.63 -9.02 -15.14
N GLU A 190 3.86 -7.73 -15.39
CA GLU A 190 5.10 -7.24 -16.02
C GLU A 190 6.34 -7.38 -15.13
N ASN A 191 6.16 -7.57 -13.81
CA ASN A 191 7.23 -7.73 -12.84
C ASN A 191 7.29 -9.13 -12.23
N GLY A 192 6.30 -9.98 -12.50
CA GLY A 192 6.19 -11.32 -11.92
C GLY A 192 6.17 -11.26 -10.39
N VAL A 193 5.31 -10.40 -9.82
CA VAL A 193 5.17 -10.16 -8.38
C VAL A 193 3.70 -10.22 -7.97
N PHE A 194 3.42 -10.45 -6.70
CA PHE A 194 2.07 -10.17 -6.18
C PHE A 194 1.86 -8.66 -6.05
N VAL A 195 0.61 -8.21 -6.25
CA VAL A 195 0.19 -6.85 -5.93
C VAL A 195 -0.97 -6.92 -4.94
N VAL A 196 -0.81 -6.30 -3.79
CA VAL A 196 -1.86 -6.11 -2.79
C VAL A 196 -2.31 -4.65 -2.90
N ALA A 197 -3.40 -4.44 -3.59
CA ALA A 197 -3.94 -3.11 -3.85
C ALA A 197 -5.12 -2.85 -2.91
N CYS A 198 -4.85 -2.09 -1.85
CA CYS A 198 -5.80 -1.70 -0.82
C CYS A 198 -6.36 -0.32 -1.15
N ASN A 199 -7.65 -0.22 -1.37
CA ASN A 199 -8.32 1.05 -1.61
C ASN A 199 -9.42 1.26 -0.57
N ARG A 200 -9.59 2.49 -0.12
CA ARG A 200 -10.74 2.83 0.70
C ARG A 200 -12.05 2.78 -0.11
N CYS A 201 -13.17 2.64 0.57
CA CYS A 201 -14.52 2.86 0.05
C CYS A 201 -15.13 4.14 0.62
N GLY A 202 -16.44 4.35 0.38
CA GLY A 202 -17.20 5.47 0.92
C GLY A 202 -17.04 6.76 0.13
N GLN A 203 -17.36 7.87 0.80
CA GLN A 203 -17.37 9.19 0.18
C GLN A 203 -16.88 10.25 1.16
N GLU A 204 -16.12 11.21 0.66
CA GLU A 204 -15.77 12.44 1.36
C GLU A 204 -16.13 13.62 0.48
N GLN A 205 -16.96 14.54 0.98
CA GLN A 205 -17.43 15.71 0.23
C GLN A 205 -18.00 15.27 -1.14
N ASP A 206 -17.41 15.71 -2.23
CA ASP A 206 -17.76 15.39 -3.61
C ASP A 206 -16.96 14.20 -4.20
N THR A 207 -16.07 13.60 -3.42
CA THR A 207 -15.19 12.51 -3.87
C THR A 207 -15.75 11.15 -3.43
N SER A 208 -16.12 10.31 -4.39
CA SER A 208 -16.47 8.90 -4.15
C SER A 208 -15.26 8.02 -4.40
N PHE A 209 -14.94 7.15 -3.46
CA PHE A 209 -13.83 6.19 -3.58
C PHE A 209 -14.29 4.87 -4.18
N GLY A 210 -13.41 4.23 -4.97
CA GLY A 210 -13.78 3.11 -5.82
C GLY A 210 -13.89 1.77 -5.10
N GLY A 211 -13.37 1.62 -3.87
CA GLY A 211 -13.25 0.30 -3.27
C GLY A 211 -12.41 -0.62 -4.15
N LEU A 212 -12.95 -1.80 -4.51
CA LEU A 212 -12.30 -2.75 -5.41
C LEU A 212 -10.89 -3.17 -4.95
N SER A 213 -10.67 -3.22 -3.63
CA SER A 213 -9.43 -3.74 -3.06
C SER A 213 -9.20 -5.16 -3.53
N ARG A 214 -7.92 -5.52 -3.80
CA ARG A 214 -7.62 -6.80 -4.44
C ARG A 214 -6.22 -7.31 -4.12
N VAL A 215 -6.07 -8.61 -4.27
CA VAL A 215 -4.77 -9.28 -4.35
C VAL A 215 -4.63 -9.86 -5.75
N VAL A 216 -3.58 -9.46 -6.45
CA VAL A 216 -3.28 -9.90 -7.82
C VAL A 216 -2.08 -10.83 -7.78
N ALA A 217 -2.21 -11.99 -8.42
CA ALA A 217 -1.13 -12.96 -8.56
C ALA A 217 -0.09 -12.52 -9.60
N PRO A 218 1.12 -13.11 -9.61
CA PRO A 218 2.20 -12.74 -10.52
C PRO A 218 1.88 -12.86 -12.02
N ASP A 219 0.86 -13.64 -12.37
CA ASP A 219 0.36 -13.79 -13.74
C ASP A 219 -0.72 -12.75 -14.13
N GLY A 220 -1.02 -11.80 -13.23
CA GLY A 220 -2.05 -10.80 -13.45
C GLY A 220 -3.48 -11.26 -13.15
N SER A 221 -3.69 -12.49 -12.70
CA SER A 221 -5.01 -12.98 -12.26
C SER A 221 -5.37 -12.46 -10.86
N LEU A 222 -6.68 -12.34 -10.58
CA LEU A 222 -7.16 -11.94 -9.26
C LEU A 222 -7.18 -13.15 -8.32
N SER A 223 -6.37 -13.13 -7.25
CA SER A 223 -6.43 -14.13 -6.18
C SER A 223 -7.60 -13.88 -5.24
N ALA A 224 -7.92 -12.61 -4.98
CA ALA A 224 -9.07 -12.17 -4.21
C ALA A 224 -9.42 -10.72 -4.58
N ALA A 225 -10.69 -10.33 -4.47
CA ALA A 225 -11.14 -8.97 -4.70
C ALA A 225 -12.42 -8.66 -3.91
N ALA A 226 -12.58 -7.41 -3.49
CA ALA A 226 -13.83 -6.86 -2.98
C ALA A 226 -14.66 -6.22 -4.10
N GLY A 227 -15.93 -5.95 -3.81
CA GLY A 227 -16.78 -5.08 -4.61
C GLY A 227 -16.39 -3.60 -4.46
N ALA A 228 -17.04 -2.77 -5.29
CA ALA A 228 -16.84 -1.33 -5.24
C ALA A 228 -17.45 -0.68 -4.00
N ASP A 229 -18.52 -1.25 -3.49
CA ASP A 229 -19.28 -0.68 -2.38
C ASP A 229 -19.07 -1.48 -1.09
N GLY A 230 -19.07 -0.75 0.02
CA GLY A 230 -18.98 -1.31 1.36
C GLY A 230 -17.57 -1.72 1.77
N GLU A 231 -17.46 -2.02 3.04
CA GLU A 231 -16.23 -2.44 3.69
C GLU A 231 -15.96 -3.92 3.49
N ALA A 232 -14.69 -4.29 3.41
CA ALA A 232 -14.30 -5.68 3.23
C ALA A 232 -12.86 -5.94 3.70
N ILE A 233 -12.60 -7.18 4.12
CA ILE A 233 -11.25 -7.70 4.31
C ILE A 233 -10.96 -8.65 3.15
N VAL A 234 -10.10 -8.22 2.24
CA VAL A 234 -9.69 -9.00 1.06
C VAL A 234 -8.44 -9.78 1.41
N SER A 235 -8.58 -11.08 1.64
CA SER A 235 -7.48 -11.93 2.09
C SER A 235 -7.12 -12.99 1.05
N ALA A 236 -5.82 -13.19 0.84
CA ALA A 236 -5.30 -14.24 -0.04
C ALA A 236 -4.00 -14.84 0.48
N GLU A 237 -3.71 -16.05 0.04
CA GLU A 237 -2.40 -16.69 0.23
C GLU A 237 -1.39 -16.12 -0.79
N ILE A 238 -0.25 -15.72 -0.31
CA ILE A 238 0.94 -15.38 -1.10
C ILE A 238 1.83 -16.61 -1.14
N ASP A 239 2.12 -17.08 -2.36
CA ASP A 239 3.03 -18.20 -2.61
C ASP A 239 4.26 -17.68 -3.38
N LEU A 240 5.41 -17.62 -2.73
CA LEU A 240 6.64 -17.11 -3.36
C LEU A 240 7.16 -18.04 -4.47
N ASP A 241 6.75 -19.30 -4.50
CA ASP A 241 7.09 -20.19 -5.60
C ASP A 241 6.38 -19.79 -6.89
N ALA A 242 5.18 -19.19 -6.79
CA ALA A 242 4.48 -18.60 -7.95
C ALA A 242 5.24 -17.40 -8.54
N VAL A 243 5.88 -16.55 -7.71
CA VAL A 243 6.76 -15.47 -8.16
C VAL A 243 7.94 -16.03 -8.97
N ALA A 244 8.63 -17.03 -8.41
CA ALA A 244 9.78 -17.66 -9.08
C ALA A 244 9.36 -18.33 -10.40
N ALA A 245 8.24 -19.05 -10.41
CA ALA A 245 7.69 -19.71 -11.60
C ALA A 245 7.33 -18.69 -12.69
N MET A 246 6.65 -17.60 -12.32
CA MET A 246 6.26 -16.56 -13.27
C MET A 246 7.47 -15.86 -13.89
N ARG A 247 8.47 -15.50 -13.08
CA ARG A 247 9.72 -14.88 -13.54
C ARG A 247 10.54 -15.81 -14.44
N LYS A 248 10.37 -17.14 -14.31
CA LYS A 248 10.95 -18.12 -15.22
C LYS A 248 10.17 -18.21 -16.53
N THR A 249 8.83 -18.16 -16.47
CA THR A 249 7.93 -18.27 -17.63
C THR A 249 7.99 -17.02 -18.51
N LEU A 250 7.94 -15.83 -17.89
CA LEU A 250 8.09 -14.52 -18.54
C LEU A 250 9.25 -13.75 -17.93
N PRO A 251 10.45 -13.95 -18.43
CA PRO A 251 11.68 -13.46 -17.78
C PRO A 251 11.98 -11.98 -18.09
N TYR A 252 10.98 -11.11 -18.05
CA TYR A 252 11.10 -9.68 -18.37
C TYR A 252 12.18 -8.96 -17.56
N LEU A 253 12.34 -9.29 -16.27
CA LEU A 253 13.36 -8.66 -15.43
C LEU A 253 14.79 -9.11 -15.81
N ARG A 254 14.95 -10.37 -16.24
CA ARG A 254 16.23 -10.93 -16.70
C ARG A 254 16.64 -10.34 -18.04
N ASP A 255 15.66 -10.24 -18.95
CA ASP A 255 15.89 -9.88 -20.35
C ASP A 255 15.82 -8.36 -20.59
N LEU A 256 15.58 -7.57 -19.53
CA LEU A 256 15.63 -6.12 -19.60
C LEU A 256 17.01 -5.65 -20.07
N ASN A 257 17.04 -4.80 -21.12
CA ASN A 257 18.28 -4.27 -21.67
C ASN A 257 19.14 -3.63 -20.56
N PRO A 258 20.42 -4.02 -20.42
CA PRO A 258 21.28 -3.52 -19.35
C PRO A 258 21.46 -1.99 -19.36
N LYS A 259 21.42 -1.33 -20.52
CA LYS A 259 21.47 0.13 -20.59
C LYS A 259 20.27 0.77 -19.95
N LEU A 260 19.05 0.31 -20.32
CA LEU A 260 17.80 0.78 -19.69
C LEU A 260 17.79 0.48 -18.18
N ARG A 261 18.28 -0.68 -17.77
CA ARG A 261 18.40 -1.01 -16.36
C ARG A 261 19.27 -0.01 -15.60
N ASN A 262 20.42 0.37 -16.18
CA ASN A 262 21.33 1.33 -15.55
C ASN A 262 20.77 2.76 -15.50
N GLU A 263 19.88 3.12 -16.43
CA GLU A 263 19.19 4.42 -16.42
C GLU A 263 18.09 4.52 -15.36
N MET A 264 17.68 3.39 -14.75
CA MET A 264 16.68 3.33 -13.67
C MET A 264 17.29 3.49 -12.27
N PHE A 265 18.60 3.47 -12.13
CA PHE A 265 19.35 3.59 -10.88
C PHE A 265 20.43 4.67 -11.01
#